data_a6504b702af038428253e0adccf7b684
#
_entry.id   a6504b702af038428253e0adccf7b684
#
_cell.length_a   1.000
_cell.length_b   1.000
_cell.length_c   1.000
_cell.angle_alpha   90.00
_cell.angle_beta   90.00
_cell.angle_gamma   90.00
#
_symmetry.space_group_name_H-M   'P 1'
#
loop_
_entity.id
_entity.type
_entity.pdbx_description
1 polymer ?
#
loop_
_entity_poly.entity_id
_entity_poly.type
_entity_poly.pdbx_seq_one_letter_code
_entity_poly.pdbx_strand_id
1 'polypeptide(L)'
;MAALAAHHHHRLLSFSSAAAPTARRRLSSLPFSPRPSSHGGFSSSTCASGGGGTSSAAAPLAAAATSASLSLEELRRGCTTWTWRGMRVNYLARGQGPPVLLVHGFGASVAHWRRNIGVLSESHTVYAIDLLGFGASDKPAGFSYTMETWAELILDFLKEVVKRPTVLVGNSVGSLACVIAASESNRDVVRGLVLLNCAGGMNNKAIVDDWRIKLVLPLLWLIDFLLNQRPIASALFNRVKNRDNLKDILLSVYGNKDAVDDELVEIIRGPADTEGALDAFVSTVTGPPGPSPIALMPRLADVPVLVLWGDRDPFTPIDGPVGKFFSRLPSELPNVTLHMLEGVGHCPHDDRPDLVHDRLLPWLDGLPPPAAAAAAAV
;
A
#
# COMPACT_ATOMS: atom_id res chain seq x y z
N MET A 1 12.05 -5.29 -4.84
CA MET A 1 12.61 -5.70 -6.15
C MET A 1 13.73 -6.71 -6.03
N ALA A 2 14.76 -6.52 -5.19
CA ALA A 2 15.75 -7.58 -4.93
C ALA A 2 15.14 -8.84 -4.28
N ALA A 3 14.09 -8.70 -3.46
CA ALA A 3 13.34 -9.84 -2.91
C ALA A 3 12.57 -10.65 -3.98
N LEU A 4 12.17 -10.04 -5.09
CA LEU A 4 11.53 -10.73 -6.23
C LEU A 4 12.50 -11.63 -7.00
N ALA A 5 13.76 -11.24 -7.11
CA ALA A 5 14.80 -12.09 -7.72
C ALA A 5 15.10 -13.34 -6.86
N ALA A 6 15.01 -13.23 -5.53
CA ALA A 6 15.24 -14.35 -4.62
C ALA A 6 14.10 -15.39 -4.61
N HIS A 7 12.85 -14.98 -4.83
CA HIS A 7 11.71 -15.90 -4.86
C HIS A 7 11.69 -16.82 -6.10
N HIS A 8 12.23 -16.36 -7.23
CA HIS A 8 12.33 -17.19 -8.44
C HIS A 8 13.43 -18.26 -8.33
N HIS A 9 14.48 -18.03 -7.54
CA HIS A 9 15.54 -19.03 -7.32
C HIS A 9 15.14 -20.19 -6.39
N HIS A 10 14.19 -19.96 -5.48
CA HIS A 10 13.73 -21.06 -4.59
C HIS A 10 12.86 -22.11 -5.29
N ARG A 11 12.28 -21.83 -6.44
CA ARG A 11 11.54 -22.83 -7.24
C ARG A 11 12.42 -23.68 -8.16
N LEU A 12 13.68 -23.31 -8.39
CA LEU A 12 14.60 -24.05 -9.25
C LEU A 12 15.57 -24.97 -8.51
N LEU A 13 15.58 -24.99 -7.17
CA LEU A 13 16.47 -25.84 -6.38
C LEU A 13 15.78 -27.03 -5.69
N SER A 14 14.54 -27.34 -6.02
CA SER A 14 13.83 -28.50 -5.49
C SER A 14 13.77 -29.66 -6.47
N PHE A 15 14.87 -29.95 -7.17
CA PHE A 15 15.03 -31.23 -7.86
C PHE A 15 16.31 -31.91 -7.44
N SER A 16 16.10 -33.18 -6.96
CA SER A 16 17.07 -34.24 -6.80
C SER A 16 17.84 -34.32 -5.47
N SER A 17 17.31 -35.12 -4.59
CA SER A 17 18.14 -36.09 -3.86
C SER A 17 17.28 -37.35 -3.60
N ALA A 18 17.43 -38.31 -4.49
CA ALA A 18 17.02 -39.69 -4.25
C ALA A 18 18.23 -40.41 -3.64
N ALA A 19 18.05 -40.98 -2.45
CA ALA A 19 18.87 -42.09 -1.98
C ALA A 19 18.12 -42.92 -0.93
N ALA A 20 18.23 -44.19 -1.08
CA ALA A 20 17.45 -45.32 -0.68
C ALA A 20 17.66 -45.79 0.79
N PRO A 21 17.12 -46.93 1.18
CA PRO A 21 16.44 -47.13 2.48
C PRO A 21 17.28 -47.98 3.45
N THR A 22 17.04 -47.83 4.75
CA THR A 22 17.40 -48.88 5.72
C THR A 22 16.24 -49.18 6.66
N ALA A 23 16.13 -50.48 6.91
CA ALA A 23 15.01 -51.20 7.45
C ALA A 23 14.99 -51.29 8.99
N ARG A 24 13.79 -51.68 9.47
CA ARG A 24 13.45 -52.46 10.67
C ARG A 24 13.38 -51.78 12.03
N ARG A 25 12.22 -51.72 12.68
CA ARG A 25 11.69 -52.81 13.54
C ARG A 25 10.24 -52.56 13.90
N ARG A 26 9.48 -53.67 13.83
CA ARG A 26 8.12 -53.86 14.34
C ARG A 26 8.09 -53.86 15.87
N LEU A 27 7.00 -53.35 16.44
CA LEU A 27 6.29 -54.06 17.49
C LEU A 27 4.82 -53.58 17.56
N SER A 28 3.99 -54.55 17.57
CA SER A 28 2.58 -54.74 17.60
C SER A 28 1.85 -54.17 18.83
N SER A 29 0.62 -53.69 18.70
CA SER A 29 -0.57 -54.34 19.20
C SER A 29 -1.83 -53.48 19.10
N LEU A 30 -2.87 -54.03 18.52
CA LEU A 30 -4.27 -53.64 18.45
C LEU A 30 -5.01 -54.00 19.77
N PRO A 31 -6.33 -53.92 19.85
CA PRO A 31 -7.33 -52.87 19.63
C PRO A 31 -8.32 -52.75 20.82
N PHE A 32 -9.21 -51.77 20.86
CA PHE A 32 -10.52 -51.93 21.51
C PHE A 32 -11.51 -50.82 21.08
N SER A 33 -12.56 -51.26 20.39
CA SER A 33 -13.89 -50.65 20.40
C SER A 33 -14.79 -51.52 21.30
N PRO A 34 -15.90 -50.99 21.82
CA PRO A 34 -17.17 -51.02 21.11
C PRO A 34 -18.17 -49.87 21.41
N ARG A 35 -19.11 -49.76 20.50
CA ARG A 35 -20.48 -49.21 20.60
C ARG A 35 -21.37 -50.17 21.42
N PRO A 36 -22.72 -49.95 21.65
CA PRO A 36 -23.66 -48.87 21.34
C PRO A 36 -24.80 -48.66 22.40
N SER A 37 -25.87 -48.00 21.97
CA SER A 37 -27.30 -48.03 22.40
C SER A 37 -27.77 -46.82 23.22
N SER A 38 -28.93 -46.31 23.11
CA SER A 38 -30.17 -46.40 22.33
C SER A 38 -31.29 -45.67 23.09
N HIS A 39 -32.23 -45.09 22.34
CA HIS A 39 -33.64 -44.89 22.62
C HIS A 39 -34.19 -43.61 23.32
N GLY A 40 -35.21 -43.11 22.67
CA GLY A 40 -36.49 -42.54 23.09
C GLY A 40 -36.67 -41.10 22.57
N GLY A 41 -37.51 -40.73 21.69
CA GLY A 41 -38.80 -41.06 21.17
C GLY A 41 -39.93 -40.28 21.83
N PHE A 42 -40.73 -39.55 21.06
CA PHE A 42 -42.10 -39.04 21.22
C PHE A 42 -42.21 -37.52 20.96
N SER A 43 -42.79 -37.17 19.83
CA SER A 43 -44.17 -37.01 19.35
C SER A 43 -44.83 -35.66 19.69
N SER A 44 -45.07 -34.91 18.63
CA SER A 44 -46.26 -34.11 18.18
C SER A 44 -47.06 -33.27 19.16
N SER A 45 -47.27 -32.00 18.76
CA SER A 45 -48.64 -31.45 18.56
C SER A 45 -48.61 -30.10 17.86
N THR A 46 -49.43 -30.01 16.88
CA THR A 46 -49.91 -28.82 16.14
C THR A 46 -50.67 -27.85 16.99
N CYS A 47 -50.56 -26.54 16.67
CA CYS A 47 -51.72 -25.66 16.39
C CYS A 47 -51.28 -24.30 15.82
N ALA A 48 -52.05 -23.87 14.87
CA ALA A 48 -51.93 -22.63 14.09
C ALA A 48 -52.56 -21.41 14.78
N SER A 49 -52.06 -20.24 14.42
CA SER A 49 -52.84 -19.02 13.96
C SER A 49 -51.94 -17.80 14.08
N GLY A 50 -51.58 -17.12 13.01
CA GLY A 50 -52.27 -15.91 12.54
C GLY A 50 -51.66 -14.63 13.07
N GLY A 51 -50.94 -13.86 12.20
CA GLY A 51 -50.60 -12.46 12.48
C GLY A 51 -49.55 -11.92 11.53
N GLY A 52 -49.94 -11.15 10.54
CA GLY A 52 -49.06 -10.52 9.56
C GLY A 52 -48.09 -9.52 10.19
N GLY A 53 -46.89 -9.55 9.70
CA GLY A 53 -45.85 -8.55 9.96
C GLY A 53 -44.98 -8.42 8.72
N THR A 54 -45.09 -7.25 8.12
CA THR A 54 -44.35 -6.82 6.94
C THR A 54 -42.84 -7.00 7.11
N SER A 55 -42.30 -7.94 6.38
CA SER A 55 -40.86 -8.12 6.22
C SER A 55 -40.34 -6.99 5.31
N SER A 56 -39.72 -5.99 5.90
CA SER A 56 -38.84 -5.06 5.21
C SER A 56 -37.57 -5.82 4.82
N ALA A 57 -37.52 -6.25 3.58
CA ALA A 57 -36.28 -6.81 3.02
C ALA A 57 -35.22 -5.71 2.93
N ALA A 58 -34.18 -5.79 3.73
CA ALA A 58 -32.98 -5.03 3.53
C ALA A 58 -32.35 -5.50 2.21
N ALA A 59 -32.39 -4.64 1.20
CA ALA A 59 -31.69 -4.85 -0.06
C ALA A 59 -30.19 -4.87 0.20
N PRO A 60 -29.42 -5.74 -0.48
CA PRO A 60 -27.99 -5.81 -0.29
C PRO A 60 -27.32 -4.56 -0.86
N LEU A 61 -26.55 -3.86 -0.03
CA LEU A 61 -25.67 -2.71 -0.36
C LEU A 61 -24.51 -3.06 -1.34
N ALA A 62 -24.47 -4.27 -1.87
CA ALA A 62 -23.38 -4.76 -2.70
C ALA A 62 -23.39 -4.27 -4.17
N ALA A 63 -24.45 -3.56 -4.63
CA ALA A 63 -24.56 -3.15 -6.03
C ALA A 63 -24.04 -1.72 -6.34
N ALA A 64 -23.68 -0.93 -5.32
CA ALA A 64 -23.27 0.47 -5.51
C ALA A 64 -21.75 0.68 -5.71
N ALA A 65 -20.92 -0.34 -5.43
CA ALA A 65 -19.46 -0.17 -5.46
C ALA A 65 -18.81 -0.26 -6.86
N THR A 66 -19.56 -0.64 -7.89
CA THR A 66 -19.03 -0.84 -9.25
C THR A 66 -19.02 0.42 -10.12
N SER A 67 -19.60 1.53 -9.68
CA SER A 67 -19.74 2.75 -10.50
C SER A 67 -18.66 3.81 -10.30
N ALA A 68 -17.70 3.62 -9.41
CA ALA A 68 -16.79 4.68 -8.99
C ALA A 68 -15.34 4.55 -9.49
N SER A 69 -14.99 3.53 -10.27
CA SER A 69 -13.64 3.42 -10.86
C SER A 69 -13.51 4.35 -12.07
N LEU A 70 -12.50 5.20 -12.05
CA LEU A 70 -12.18 6.08 -13.18
C LEU A 70 -11.24 5.36 -14.15
N SER A 71 -11.54 5.46 -15.45
CA SER A 71 -10.65 4.93 -16.48
C SER A 71 -9.33 5.70 -16.55
N LEU A 72 -8.28 5.04 -17.03
CA LEU A 72 -6.97 5.66 -17.22
C LEU A 72 -7.05 6.94 -18.08
N GLU A 73 -7.94 6.96 -19.07
CA GLU A 73 -8.12 8.12 -19.94
C GLU A 73 -8.78 9.30 -19.20
N GLU A 74 -9.81 9.04 -18.38
CA GLU A 74 -10.44 10.08 -17.54
C GLU A 74 -9.43 10.66 -16.54
N LEU A 75 -8.63 9.82 -15.91
CA LEU A 75 -7.58 10.26 -14.99
C LEU A 75 -6.56 11.14 -15.69
N ARG A 76 -6.06 10.72 -16.87
CA ARG A 76 -5.10 11.51 -17.66
C ARG A 76 -5.66 12.86 -18.07
N ARG A 77 -6.92 12.92 -18.50
CA ARG A 77 -7.61 14.18 -18.85
C ARG A 77 -7.84 15.10 -17.67
N GLY A 78 -8.04 14.52 -16.48
CA GLY A 78 -8.23 15.28 -15.24
C GLY A 78 -6.95 15.80 -14.62
N CYS A 79 -5.79 15.36 -15.08
CA CYS A 79 -4.50 15.80 -14.57
C CYS A 79 -4.12 17.19 -15.07
N THR A 80 -3.37 17.90 -14.25
CA THR A 80 -2.72 19.17 -14.55
C THR A 80 -1.30 19.18 -14.00
N THR A 81 -0.55 20.26 -14.21
CA THR A 81 0.83 20.35 -13.77
C THR A 81 1.07 21.53 -12.84
N TRP A 82 1.93 21.32 -11.86
CA TRP A 82 2.53 22.33 -11.00
C TRP A 82 4.04 22.36 -11.21
N THR A 83 4.66 23.51 -11.15
CA THR A 83 6.12 23.63 -11.29
C THR A 83 6.77 23.72 -9.92
N TRP A 84 7.55 22.71 -9.57
CA TRP A 84 8.33 22.65 -8.34
C TRP A 84 9.81 22.74 -8.64
N ARG A 85 10.47 23.80 -8.18
CA ARG A 85 11.92 24.03 -8.40
C ARG A 85 12.33 23.90 -9.89
N GLY A 86 11.48 24.38 -10.80
CA GLY A 86 11.69 24.32 -12.25
C GLY A 86 11.33 22.99 -12.92
N MET A 87 10.88 22.00 -12.16
CA MET A 87 10.45 20.68 -12.66
C MET A 87 8.93 20.57 -12.66
N ARG A 88 8.38 19.91 -13.69
CA ARG A 88 6.93 19.70 -13.80
C ARG A 88 6.51 18.53 -12.92
N VAL A 89 5.54 18.77 -12.07
CA VAL A 89 4.91 17.78 -11.21
C VAL A 89 3.46 17.62 -11.65
N ASN A 90 3.10 16.41 -12.07
CA ASN A 90 1.76 16.07 -12.48
C ASN A 90 0.89 15.78 -11.26
N TYR A 91 -0.35 16.29 -11.26
CA TYR A 91 -1.31 15.99 -10.22
C TYR A 91 -2.75 16.05 -10.75
N LEU A 92 -3.67 15.47 -10.02
CA LEU A 92 -5.11 15.56 -10.25
C LEU A 92 -5.75 16.25 -9.05
N ALA A 93 -6.76 17.11 -9.29
CA ALA A 93 -7.62 17.68 -8.26
C ALA A 93 -9.08 17.46 -8.65
N ARG A 94 -9.89 16.88 -7.73
CA ARG A 94 -11.30 16.57 -7.99
C ARG A 94 -12.14 16.64 -6.72
N GLY A 95 -13.42 17.02 -6.87
CA GLY A 95 -14.38 17.09 -5.76
C GLY A 95 -14.31 18.39 -4.98
N GLN A 96 -15.10 18.45 -3.91
CA GLN A 96 -15.21 19.59 -3.01
C GLN A 96 -15.30 19.09 -1.56
N GLY A 97 -14.80 19.88 -0.60
CA GLY A 97 -14.81 19.53 0.81
C GLY A 97 -13.44 19.62 1.46
N PRO A 98 -13.21 18.96 2.60
CA PRO A 98 -11.90 18.89 3.24
C PRO A 98 -10.85 18.24 2.32
N PRO A 99 -9.61 18.76 2.24
CA PRO A 99 -8.63 18.24 1.32
C PRO A 99 -8.02 16.92 1.80
N VAL A 100 -7.82 16.00 0.84
CA VAL A 100 -7.09 14.75 0.99
C VAL A 100 -6.04 14.68 -0.11
N LEU A 101 -4.77 14.36 0.21
CA LEU A 101 -3.70 14.15 -0.75
C LEU A 101 -3.33 12.66 -0.81
N LEU A 102 -3.46 12.07 -1.98
CA LEU A 102 -3.10 10.68 -2.29
C LEU A 102 -1.68 10.61 -2.84
N VAL A 103 -0.81 9.82 -2.20
CA VAL A 103 0.61 9.66 -2.54
C VAL A 103 0.90 8.20 -2.85
N HIS A 104 1.24 7.92 -4.10
CA HIS A 104 1.45 6.56 -4.60
C HIS A 104 2.76 5.93 -4.13
N GLY A 105 2.87 4.60 -4.29
CA GLY A 105 4.07 3.82 -4.03
C GLY A 105 5.08 3.81 -5.18
N PHE A 106 6.14 3.01 -5.03
CA PHE A 106 7.20 2.85 -6.03
C PHE A 106 6.66 2.34 -7.37
N GLY A 107 7.06 2.99 -8.46
CA GLY A 107 6.68 2.60 -9.83
C GLY A 107 5.23 2.88 -10.20
N ALA A 108 4.43 3.45 -9.29
CA ALA A 108 3.04 3.79 -9.54
C ALA A 108 2.85 5.25 -9.97
N SER A 109 1.62 5.73 -9.99
CA SER A 109 1.23 7.08 -10.40
C SER A 109 -0.13 7.47 -9.83
N VAL A 110 -0.60 8.68 -10.12
CA VAL A 110 -1.99 9.13 -9.87
C VAL A 110 -3.01 8.08 -10.30
N ALA A 111 -2.78 7.43 -11.44
CA ALA A 111 -3.72 6.45 -11.98
C ALA A 111 -3.88 5.19 -11.12
N HIS A 112 -2.93 4.90 -10.23
CA HIS A 112 -3.06 3.78 -9.29
C HIS A 112 -4.18 4.00 -8.26
N TRP A 113 -4.64 5.23 -8.10
CA TRP A 113 -5.77 5.60 -7.24
C TRP A 113 -7.13 5.56 -7.96
N ARG A 114 -7.22 4.95 -9.15
CA ARG A 114 -8.41 4.87 -10.04
C ARG A 114 -9.69 4.47 -9.32
N ARG A 115 -9.58 3.58 -8.34
CA ARG A 115 -10.71 3.02 -7.57
C ARG A 115 -11.05 3.84 -6.31
N ASN A 116 -10.30 4.92 -6.03
CA ASN A 116 -10.47 5.72 -4.81
C ASN A 116 -10.88 7.16 -5.09
N ILE A 117 -10.33 7.77 -6.14
CA ILE A 117 -10.54 9.18 -6.46
C ILE A 117 -12.02 9.50 -6.62
N GLY A 118 -12.80 8.65 -7.33
CA GLY A 118 -14.22 8.84 -7.54
C GLY A 118 -14.98 8.89 -6.21
N VAL A 119 -14.83 7.86 -5.40
CA VAL A 119 -15.53 7.73 -4.11
C VAL A 119 -15.16 8.85 -3.15
N LEU A 120 -13.88 9.12 -2.98
CA LEU A 120 -13.40 10.16 -2.06
C LEU A 120 -13.87 11.56 -2.51
N SER A 121 -13.96 11.81 -3.83
CA SER A 121 -14.36 13.11 -4.37
C SER A 121 -15.82 13.44 -4.18
N GLU A 122 -16.66 12.52 -3.72
CA GLU A 122 -18.06 12.78 -3.37
C GLU A 122 -18.18 13.70 -2.14
N SER A 123 -17.23 13.63 -1.21
CA SER A 123 -17.27 14.39 0.05
C SER A 123 -15.98 15.18 0.34
N HIS A 124 -14.93 14.98 -0.43
CA HIS A 124 -13.62 15.60 -0.20
C HIS A 124 -13.09 16.27 -1.47
N THR A 125 -12.21 17.27 -1.28
CA THR A 125 -11.33 17.72 -2.36
C THR A 125 -10.14 16.77 -2.41
N VAL A 126 -10.13 15.87 -3.38
CA VAL A 126 -9.07 14.87 -3.58
C VAL A 126 -7.99 15.45 -4.46
N TYR A 127 -6.78 15.48 -3.95
CA TYR A 127 -5.56 15.67 -4.72
C TYR A 127 -4.86 14.32 -4.84
N ALA A 128 -4.31 14.02 -6.01
CA ALA A 128 -3.40 12.88 -6.20
C ALA A 128 -2.19 13.39 -6.98
N ILE A 129 -0.98 13.05 -6.54
CA ILE A 129 0.27 13.61 -7.07
C ILE A 129 1.15 12.49 -7.63
N ASP A 130 1.78 12.73 -8.78
CA ASP A 130 2.90 11.91 -9.25
C ASP A 130 4.20 12.43 -8.62
N LEU A 131 4.83 11.63 -7.79
CA LEU A 131 6.15 11.95 -7.24
C LEU A 131 7.17 12.12 -8.37
N LEU A 132 8.13 13.03 -8.21
CA LEU A 132 9.23 13.16 -9.18
C LEU A 132 9.92 11.82 -9.41
N GLY A 133 10.21 11.52 -10.66
CA GLY A 133 10.75 10.23 -11.09
C GLY A 133 9.67 9.21 -11.49
N PHE A 134 8.38 9.50 -11.25
CA PHE A 134 7.27 8.59 -11.53
C PHE A 134 6.15 9.24 -12.32
N GLY A 135 5.21 8.41 -12.78
CA GLY A 135 4.02 8.86 -13.49
C GLY A 135 4.34 9.76 -14.68
N ALA A 136 3.59 10.86 -14.81
CA ALA A 136 3.78 11.90 -15.81
C ALA A 136 4.61 13.10 -15.29
N SER A 137 5.10 13.04 -14.06
CA SER A 137 6.06 14.03 -13.53
C SER A 137 7.43 13.91 -14.19
N ASP A 138 8.20 14.98 -14.17
CA ASP A 138 9.56 15.01 -14.72
C ASP A 138 10.45 13.96 -14.03
N LYS A 139 11.39 13.45 -14.83
CA LYS A 139 12.38 12.45 -14.42
C LYS A 139 13.79 12.96 -14.77
N PRO A 140 14.24 14.06 -14.12
CA PRO A 140 15.51 14.67 -14.48
C PRO A 140 16.69 13.73 -14.25
N ALA A 141 17.58 13.67 -15.24
CA ALA A 141 18.81 12.90 -15.14
C ALA A 141 19.73 13.48 -14.06
N GLY A 142 20.40 12.60 -13.30
CA GLY A 142 21.31 13.00 -12.22
C GLY A 142 20.61 13.59 -10.98
N PHE A 143 19.30 13.58 -10.93
CA PHE A 143 18.55 14.02 -9.76
C PHE A 143 18.64 12.98 -8.65
N SER A 144 18.82 13.45 -7.40
CA SER A 144 18.85 12.57 -6.23
C SER A 144 17.42 12.34 -5.72
N TYR A 145 16.85 11.20 -6.10
CA TYR A 145 15.53 10.77 -5.61
C TYR A 145 15.69 10.21 -4.20
N THR A 146 15.32 10.98 -3.19
CA THR A 146 15.36 10.58 -1.77
C THR A 146 13.99 10.71 -1.12
N MET A 147 13.81 10.04 0.00
CA MET A 147 12.57 10.14 0.77
C MET A 147 12.33 11.55 1.28
N GLU A 148 13.40 12.23 1.70
CA GLU A 148 13.36 13.61 2.16
C GLU A 148 12.94 14.57 1.05
N THR A 149 13.48 14.39 -0.17
CA THR A 149 13.10 15.19 -1.34
C THR A 149 11.61 15.04 -1.67
N TRP A 150 11.06 13.83 -1.57
CA TRP A 150 9.63 13.62 -1.77
C TRP A 150 8.77 14.20 -0.64
N ALA A 151 9.26 14.17 0.61
CA ALA A 151 8.59 14.84 1.72
C ALA A 151 8.55 16.36 1.54
N GLU A 152 9.67 16.99 1.13
CA GLU A 152 9.73 18.41 0.78
C GLU A 152 8.75 18.76 -0.35
N LEU A 153 8.73 17.97 -1.42
CA LEU A 153 7.78 18.14 -2.53
C LEU A 153 6.32 18.09 -2.04
N ILE A 154 5.98 17.16 -1.16
CA ILE A 154 4.64 17.06 -0.55
C ILE A 154 4.33 18.32 0.24
N LEU A 155 5.23 18.77 1.12
CA LEU A 155 5.01 19.96 1.94
C LEU A 155 4.88 21.23 1.12
N ASP A 156 5.70 21.42 0.09
CA ASP A 156 5.60 22.56 -0.81
C ASP A 156 4.31 22.50 -1.64
N PHE A 157 3.87 21.31 -2.09
CA PHE A 157 2.57 21.14 -2.74
C PHE A 157 1.40 21.53 -1.84
N LEU A 158 1.44 21.14 -0.56
CA LEU A 158 0.42 21.55 0.40
C LEU A 158 0.37 23.07 0.58
N LYS A 159 1.52 23.73 0.65
CA LYS A 159 1.63 25.18 0.85
C LYS A 159 1.24 25.97 -0.40
N GLU A 160 1.65 25.52 -1.59
CA GLU A 160 1.51 26.30 -2.82
C GLU A 160 0.22 26.00 -3.58
N VAL A 161 -0.23 24.74 -3.56
CA VAL A 161 -1.40 24.26 -4.34
C VAL A 161 -2.63 24.09 -3.46
N VAL A 162 -2.55 23.29 -2.40
CA VAL A 162 -3.71 22.94 -1.57
C VAL A 162 -4.12 24.07 -0.64
N LYS A 163 -3.18 24.71 0.06
CA LYS A 163 -3.34 25.90 0.93
C LYS A 163 -4.33 25.71 2.07
N ARG A 164 -4.56 24.51 2.49
CA ARG A 164 -5.46 24.14 3.61
C ARG A 164 -4.91 22.94 4.37
N PRO A 165 -5.23 22.80 5.68
CA PRO A 165 -4.88 21.61 6.45
C PRO A 165 -5.40 20.35 5.77
N THR A 166 -4.51 19.40 5.48
CA THR A 166 -4.77 18.26 4.58
C THR A 166 -4.54 16.92 5.28
N VAL A 167 -5.36 15.93 4.98
CA VAL A 167 -5.07 14.53 5.31
C VAL A 167 -4.18 13.94 4.23
N LEU A 168 -3.04 13.35 4.62
CA LEU A 168 -2.17 12.63 3.72
C LEU A 168 -2.55 11.13 3.70
N VAL A 169 -2.71 10.56 2.53
CA VAL A 169 -2.95 9.13 2.33
C VAL A 169 -1.85 8.57 1.45
N GLY A 170 -1.00 7.72 1.99
CA GLY A 170 0.12 7.14 1.26
C GLY A 170 0.04 5.62 1.14
N ASN A 171 0.65 5.06 0.10
CA ASN A 171 0.89 3.63 -0.03
C ASN A 171 2.39 3.35 -0.11
N SER A 172 2.86 2.35 0.65
CA SER A 172 4.25 1.88 0.59
C SER A 172 5.27 3.00 0.85
N VAL A 173 6.19 3.29 -0.09
CA VAL A 173 7.14 4.42 0.01
C VAL A 173 6.42 5.77 0.05
N GLY A 174 5.24 5.89 -0.57
CA GLY A 174 4.38 7.07 -0.44
C GLY A 174 3.89 7.27 0.99
N SER A 175 3.56 6.19 1.73
CA SER A 175 3.28 6.27 3.16
C SER A 175 4.47 6.80 3.93
N LEU A 176 5.68 6.31 3.66
CA LEU A 176 6.88 6.78 4.33
C LEU A 176 7.17 8.27 4.03
N ALA A 177 7.01 8.71 2.78
CA ALA A 177 7.13 10.12 2.42
C ALA A 177 6.12 10.99 3.19
N CYS A 178 4.88 10.50 3.36
CA CYS A 178 3.85 11.16 4.17
C CYS A 178 4.22 11.21 5.66
N VAL A 179 4.80 10.14 6.22
CA VAL A 179 5.31 10.11 7.62
C VAL A 179 6.38 11.18 7.82
N ILE A 180 7.35 11.26 6.90
CA ILE A 180 8.43 12.26 6.96
C ILE A 180 7.83 13.67 6.87
N ALA A 181 7.01 13.94 5.86
CA ALA A 181 6.36 15.25 5.67
C ALA A 181 5.55 15.65 6.91
N ALA A 182 4.78 14.73 7.49
CA ALA A 182 4.02 14.99 8.71
C ALA A 182 4.93 15.27 9.91
N SER A 183 6.07 14.56 10.04
CA SER A 183 7.01 14.75 11.16
C SER A 183 7.80 16.08 11.09
N GLU A 184 7.84 16.71 9.92
CA GLU A 184 8.49 17.99 9.65
C GLU A 184 7.50 19.17 9.57
N SER A 185 6.22 18.91 9.82
CA SER A 185 5.14 19.89 9.75
C SER A 185 4.38 19.99 11.09
N ASN A 186 3.34 20.82 11.10
CA ASN A 186 2.38 20.91 12.20
C ASN A 186 0.96 20.57 11.72
N ARG A 187 -0.02 20.54 12.64
CA ARG A 187 -1.42 20.22 12.34
C ARG A 187 -2.14 21.25 11.46
N ASP A 188 -1.60 22.44 11.33
CA ASP A 188 -2.15 23.46 10.42
C ASP A 188 -1.83 23.15 8.95
N VAL A 189 -0.89 22.24 8.71
CA VAL A 189 -0.51 21.74 7.38
C VAL A 189 -1.00 20.31 7.18
N VAL A 190 -0.64 19.37 8.10
CA VAL A 190 -1.04 17.97 8.05
C VAL A 190 -1.97 17.65 9.23
N ARG A 191 -3.27 17.55 8.94
CA ARG A 191 -4.30 17.33 9.96
C ARG A 191 -4.53 15.85 10.32
N GLY A 192 -4.06 14.92 9.51
CA GLY A 192 -4.20 13.49 9.70
C GLY A 192 -3.36 12.71 8.69
N LEU A 193 -3.10 11.45 9.02
CA LEU A 193 -2.22 10.58 8.24
C LEU A 193 -2.86 9.19 8.05
N VAL A 194 -2.91 8.70 6.82
CA VAL A 194 -3.38 7.36 6.49
C VAL A 194 -2.26 6.58 5.80
N LEU A 195 -1.90 5.45 6.36
CA LEU A 195 -0.77 4.63 5.94
C LEU A 195 -1.26 3.27 5.42
N LEU A 196 -1.07 3.02 4.14
CA LEU A 196 -1.39 1.76 3.48
C LEU A 196 -0.10 0.96 3.28
N ASN A 197 0.09 -0.14 4.03
CA ASN A 197 1.27 -0.99 3.97
C ASN A 197 2.57 -0.18 3.91
N CYS A 198 2.82 0.61 4.96
CA CYS A 198 3.92 1.57 5.02
C CYS A 198 5.29 0.88 4.83
N ALA A 199 6.13 1.45 3.97
CA ALA A 199 7.49 0.98 3.79
C ALA A 199 8.38 1.33 4.99
N GLY A 200 9.35 0.47 5.28
CA GLY A 200 10.38 0.71 6.30
C GLY A 200 11.51 1.63 5.82
N GLY A 201 11.61 1.82 4.52
CA GLY A 201 12.58 2.67 3.83
C GLY A 201 12.37 2.60 2.34
N MET A 202 13.10 3.39 1.57
CA MET A 202 13.02 3.45 0.11
C MET A 202 13.48 2.14 -0.54
N ASN A 203 14.38 1.42 0.12
CA ASN A 203 14.95 0.15 -0.34
C ASN A 203 15.37 -0.75 0.84
N ASN A 204 15.91 -1.93 0.53
CA ASN A 204 16.26 -2.95 1.53
C ASN A 204 17.39 -2.54 2.50
N LYS A 205 18.08 -1.42 2.29
CA LYS A 205 19.11 -0.91 3.19
C LYS A 205 18.54 -0.35 4.50
N ALA A 206 17.23 -0.08 4.56
CA ALA A 206 16.56 0.43 5.75
C ALA A 206 16.57 -0.53 6.95
N ILE A 207 16.82 -1.82 6.75
CA ILE A 207 16.71 -2.86 7.78
C ILE A 207 18.09 -3.22 8.37
N VAL A 208 19.01 -2.26 8.46
CA VAL A 208 20.43 -2.48 8.84
C VAL A 208 20.61 -2.98 10.28
N ASP A 209 19.60 -2.85 11.16
CA ASP A 209 19.73 -3.26 12.58
C ASP A 209 19.56 -4.78 12.80
N ASP A 210 19.12 -5.54 11.79
CA ASP A 210 19.08 -7.00 11.87
C ASP A 210 20.46 -7.58 11.51
N TRP A 211 21.07 -8.36 12.42
CA TRP A 211 22.38 -9.01 12.20
C TRP A 211 22.40 -9.90 10.93
N ARG A 212 21.24 -10.45 10.54
CA ARG A 212 21.09 -11.26 9.33
C ARG A 212 21.31 -10.42 8.07
N ILE A 213 20.92 -9.16 8.10
CA ILE A 213 21.10 -8.23 6.98
C ILE A 213 22.57 -7.81 6.91
N LYS A 214 23.26 -7.68 8.04
CA LYS A 214 24.71 -7.42 8.05
C LYS A 214 25.49 -8.51 7.30
N LEU A 215 25.03 -9.75 7.33
CA LEU A 215 25.64 -10.86 6.57
C LEU A 215 25.41 -10.74 5.06
N VAL A 216 24.32 -10.11 4.63
CA VAL A 216 24.01 -9.93 3.19
C VAL A 216 24.44 -8.57 2.65
N LEU A 217 24.98 -7.67 3.47
CA LEU A 217 25.49 -6.36 3.03
C LEU A 217 26.45 -6.44 1.83
N PRO A 218 27.44 -7.38 1.79
CA PRO A 218 28.33 -7.50 0.63
C PRO A 218 27.57 -7.82 -0.66
N LEU A 219 26.51 -8.65 -0.57
CA LEU A 219 25.64 -8.95 -1.70
C LEU A 219 24.81 -7.73 -2.13
N LEU A 220 24.27 -6.96 -1.18
CA LEU A 220 23.55 -5.73 -1.48
C LEU A 220 24.46 -4.71 -2.17
N TRP A 221 25.70 -4.58 -1.72
CA TRP A 221 26.72 -3.73 -2.36
C TRP A 221 27.05 -4.19 -3.78
N LEU A 222 27.16 -5.51 -3.99
CA LEU A 222 27.37 -6.06 -5.34
C LEU A 222 26.17 -5.76 -6.24
N ILE A 223 24.93 -5.90 -5.73
CA ILE A 223 23.73 -5.55 -6.48
C ILE A 223 23.73 -4.07 -6.82
N ASP A 224 24.03 -3.18 -5.88
CA ASP A 224 24.16 -1.75 -6.13
C ASP A 224 25.21 -1.45 -7.21
N PHE A 225 26.39 -2.06 -7.09
CA PHE A 225 27.44 -1.90 -8.08
C PHE A 225 26.98 -2.34 -9.48
N LEU A 226 26.31 -3.49 -9.59
CA LEU A 226 25.77 -3.99 -10.85
C LEU A 226 24.67 -3.09 -11.41
N LEU A 227 23.78 -2.59 -10.58
CA LEU A 227 22.70 -1.68 -11.00
C LEU A 227 23.23 -0.29 -11.42
N ASN A 228 24.39 0.11 -10.95
CA ASN A 228 25.05 1.32 -11.44
C ASN A 228 25.74 1.12 -12.79
N GLN A 229 25.84 -0.13 -13.27
CA GLN A 229 26.29 -0.41 -14.66
C GLN A 229 25.09 -0.28 -15.63
N ARG A 230 25.06 0.80 -16.42
CA ARG A 230 23.91 1.15 -17.30
C ARG A 230 23.40 -0.02 -18.16
N PRO A 231 24.24 -0.87 -18.78
CA PRO A 231 23.75 -2.01 -19.57
C PRO A 231 22.99 -3.03 -18.72
N ILE A 232 23.47 -3.31 -17.51
CA ILE A 232 22.86 -4.28 -16.58
C ILE A 232 21.53 -3.72 -16.06
N ALA A 233 21.54 -2.47 -15.60
CA ALA A 233 20.34 -1.79 -15.15
C ALA A 233 19.27 -1.74 -16.24
N SER A 234 19.64 -1.39 -17.47
CA SER A 234 18.73 -1.36 -18.61
C SER A 234 18.16 -2.74 -18.93
N ALA A 235 18.97 -3.79 -18.93
CA ALA A 235 18.51 -5.15 -19.16
C ALA A 235 17.51 -5.61 -18.09
N LEU A 236 17.81 -5.35 -16.80
CA LEU A 236 16.93 -5.67 -15.70
C LEU A 236 15.62 -4.85 -15.77
N PHE A 237 15.71 -3.54 -15.99
CA PHE A 237 14.55 -2.66 -16.08
C PHE A 237 13.63 -3.05 -17.24
N ASN A 238 14.20 -3.36 -18.41
CA ASN A 238 13.42 -3.84 -19.56
C ASN A 238 12.76 -5.19 -19.29
N ARG A 239 13.41 -6.08 -18.53
CA ARG A 239 12.80 -7.34 -18.09
C ARG A 239 11.63 -7.10 -17.14
N VAL A 240 11.79 -6.21 -16.17
CA VAL A 240 10.75 -5.90 -15.16
C VAL A 240 9.54 -5.24 -15.83
N LYS A 241 9.75 -4.28 -16.73
CA LYS A 241 8.65 -3.57 -17.43
C LYS A 241 8.04 -4.35 -18.60
N ASN A 242 8.58 -5.53 -18.95
CA ASN A 242 7.92 -6.43 -19.90
C ASN A 242 6.53 -6.78 -19.38
N ARG A 243 5.50 -6.72 -20.25
CA ARG A 243 4.09 -6.84 -19.88
C ARG A 243 3.80 -8.10 -19.06
N ASP A 244 4.28 -9.27 -19.52
CA ASP A 244 3.99 -10.55 -18.88
C ASP A 244 4.71 -10.66 -17.55
N ASN A 245 5.99 -10.32 -17.49
CA ASN A 245 6.75 -10.30 -16.25
C ASN A 245 6.16 -9.32 -15.23
N LEU A 246 5.71 -8.14 -15.67
CA LEU A 246 5.09 -7.15 -14.80
C LEU A 246 3.75 -7.68 -14.26
N LYS A 247 2.94 -8.34 -15.09
CA LYS A 247 1.69 -8.97 -14.67
C LYS A 247 1.94 -10.05 -13.62
N ASP A 248 2.95 -10.91 -13.81
CA ASP A 248 3.34 -11.92 -12.83
C ASP A 248 3.79 -11.31 -11.49
N ILE A 249 4.55 -10.21 -11.56
CA ILE A 249 4.95 -9.43 -10.38
C ILE A 249 3.71 -8.90 -9.65
N LEU A 250 2.80 -8.24 -10.36
CA LEU A 250 1.57 -7.70 -9.78
C LEU A 250 0.71 -8.83 -9.16
N LEU A 251 0.57 -9.96 -9.85
CA LEU A 251 -0.12 -11.13 -9.30
C LEU A 251 0.54 -11.65 -8.01
N SER A 252 1.83 -11.49 -7.81
CA SER A 252 2.50 -11.87 -6.56
C SER A 252 2.28 -10.87 -5.43
N VAL A 253 1.98 -9.62 -5.75
CA VAL A 253 1.85 -8.48 -4.83
C VAL A 253 0.42 -8.27 -4.35
N TYR A 254 -0.58 -8.59 -5.19
CA TYR A 254 -2.00 -8.44 -4.88
C TYR A 254 -2.55 -9.71 -4.19
N GLY A 255 -3.41 -9.53 -3.20
CA GLY A 255 -4.17 -10.62 -2.56
C GLY A 255 -5.31 -11.09 -3.45
N ASN A 256 -6.10 -10.14 -3.96
CA ASN A 256 -7.16 -10.35 -4.95
C ASN A 256 -6.58 -10.34 -6.36
N LYS A 257 -6.46 -11.51 -6.98
CA LYS A 257 -5.87 -11.65 -8.33
C LYS A 257 -6.73 -11.01 -9.43
N ASP A 258 -8.04 -10.91 -9.23
CA ASP A 258 -8.97 -10.30 -10.19
C ASP A 258 -8.79 -8.77 -10.27
N ALA A 259 -8.15 -8.17 -9.26
CA ALA A 259 -7.79 -6.76 -9.29
C ALA A 259 -6.63 -6.45 -10.27
N VAL A 260 -5.84 -7.48 -10.66
CA VAL A 260 -4.74 -7.36 -11.60
C VAL A 260 -5.26 -7.48 -13.04
N ASP A 261 -5.94 -6.43 -13.48
CA ASP A 261 -6.44 -6.30 -14.84
C ASP A 261 -5.39 -5.72 -15.80
N ASP A 262 -5.71 -5.74 -17.08
CA ASP A 262 -4.81 -5.23 -18.14
C ASP A 262 -4.61 -3.71 -18.05
N GLU A 263 -5.60 -2.97 -17.52
CA GLU A 263 -5.47 -1.53 -17.28
C GLU A 263 -4.45 -1.23 -16.19
N LEU A 264 -4.44 -2.00 -15.08
CA LEU A 264 -3.42 -1.87 -14.03
C LEU A 264 -2.01 -2.10 -14.61
N VAL A 265 -1.84 -3.11 -15.45
CA VAL A 265 -0.54 -3.37 -16.10
C VAL A 265 -0.09 -2.14 -16.89
N GLU A 266 -0.99 -1.49 -17.67
CA GLU A 266 -0.66 -0.29 -18.43
C GLU A 266 -0.46 0.96 -17.55
N ILE A 267 -1.17 1.09 -16.42
CA ILE A 267 -0.95 2.14 -15.42
C ILE A 267 0.48 2.13 -14.90
N ILE A 268 1.00 0.94 -14.61
CA ILE A 268 2.37 0.78 -14.06
C ILE A 268 3.43 0.81 -15.17
N ARG A 269 3.15 0.17 -16.31
CA ARG A 269 4.10 0.04 -17.41
C ARG A 269 4.31 1.35 -18.19
N GLY A 270 3.20 2.06 -18.50
CA GLY A 270 3.26 3.24 -19.36
C GLY A 270 4.28 4.29 -18.91
N PRO A 271 4.30 4.73 -17.64
CA PRO A 271 5.32 5.66 -17.13
C PRO A 271 6.75 5.13 -17.19
N ALA A 272 6.95 3.80 -17.17
CA ALA A 272 8.27 3.17 -17.26
C ALA A 272 8.87 3.21 -18.68
N ASP A 273 8.07 3.52 -19.70
CA ASP A 273 8.53 3.69 -21.06
C ASP A 273 8.97 5.14 -21.39
N THR A 274 8.81 6.08 -20.45
CA THR A 274 9.17 7.48 -20.65
C THR A 274 10.65 7.74 -20.37
N GLU A 275 11.18 8.82 -20.97
CA GLU A 275 12.56 9.26 -20.77
C GLU A 275 12.86 9.52 -19.29
N GLY A 276 14.06 9.15 -18.82
CA GLY A 276 14.49 9.29 -17.43
C GLY A 276 13.99 8.21 -16.47
N ALA A 277 13.03 7.35 -16.88
CA ALA A 277 12.46 6.34 -16.00
C ALA A 277 13.49 5.31 -15.50
N LEU A 278 14.46 4.91 -16.33
CA LEU A 278 15.57 4.04 -15.92
C LEU A 278 16.45 4.71 -14.86
N ASP A 279 16.81 5.98 -15.06
CA ASP A 279 17.69 6.69 -14.14
C ASP A 279 16.97 6.92 -12.78
N ALA A 280 15.69 7.25 -12.79
CA ALA A 280 14.86 7.33 -11.59
C ALA A 280 14.76 5.98 -10.87
N PHE A 281 14.54 4.88 -11.62
CA PHE A 281 14.53 3.53 -11.07
C PHE A 281 15.84 3.18 -10.38
N VAL A 282 16.97 3.35 -11.05
CA VAL A 282 18.30 3.05 -10.50
C VAL A 282 18.56 3.90 -9.26
N SER A 283 18.36 5.22 -9.34
CA SER A 283 18.58 6.14 -8.22
C SER A 283 17.75 5.77 -6.99
N THR A 284 16.48 5.38 -7.19
CA THR A 284 15.60 4.96 -6.09
C THR A 284 16.07 3.64 -5.45
N VAL A 285 16.43 2.65 -6.26
CA VAL A 285 16.82 1.32 -5.76
C VAL A 285 18.21 1.34 -5.10
N THR A 286 19.15 2.13 -5.63
CA THR A 286 20.54 2.20 -5.13
C THR A 286 20.78 3.37 -4.18
N GLY A 287 19.85 4.30 -4.07
CA GLY A 287 19.94 5.50 -3.22
C GLY A 287 19.92 5.21 -1.72
N PRO A 288 19.94 6.25 -0.88
CA PRO A 288 19.82 6.12 0.57
C PRO A 288 18.43 5.59 0.95
N PRO A 289 18.29 4.81 2.02
CA PRO A 289 17.00 4.24 2.42
C PRO A 289 16.01 5.28 2.97
N GLY A 290 16.50 6.47 3.36
CA GLY A 290 15.74 7.46 4.10
C GLY A 290 15.56 7.11 5.58
N PRO A 291 14.93 7.99 6.36
CA PRO A 291 14.66 7.77 7.77
C PRO A 291 13.61 6.68 7.97
N SER A 292 13.79 5.88 9.02
CA SER A 292 12.84 4.82 9.37
C SER A 292 11.54 5.38 9.96
N PRO A 293 10.36 4.87 9.59
CA PRO A 293 9.10 5.26 10.22
C PRO A 293 9.10 4.95 11.73
N ILE A 294 9.85 3.93 12.17
CA ILE A 294 10.01 3.58 13.58
C ILE A 294 10.55 4.76 14.41
N ALA A 295 11.50 5.50 13.84
CA ALA A 295 12.09 6.65 14.52
C ALA A 295 11.20 7.91 14.46
N LEU A 296 10.31 8.01 13.48
CA LEU A 296 9.50 9.20 13.22
C LEU A 296 8.11 9.15 13.86
N MET A 297 7.47 7.98 13.90
CA MET A 297 6.10 7.85 14.43
C MET A 297 5.90 8.43 15.85
N PRO A 298 6.86 8.31 16.79
CA PRO A 298 6.73 8.94 18.10
C PRO A 298 6.61 10.48 18.08
N ARG A 299 7.09 11.13 17.00
CA ARG A 299 6.96 12.60 16.82
C ARG A 299 5.55 13.02 16.39
N LEU A 300 4.72 12.07 16.00
CA LEU A 300 3.37 12.29 15.47
C LEU A 300 2.27 12.02 16.53
N ALA A 301 2.61 12.10 17.82
CA ALA A 301 1.67 11.80 18.92
C ALA A 301 0.41 12.67 18.89
N ASP A 302 0.48 13.87 18.32
CA ASP A 302 -0.65 14.79 18.22
C ASP A 302 -1.42 14.68 16.88
N VAL A 303 -0.94 13.90 15.92
CA VAL A 303 -1.55 13.74 14.59
C VAL A 303 -2.40 12.49 14.58
N PRO A 304 -3.72 12.54 14.26
CA PRO A 304 -4.52 11.33 14.07
C PRO A 304 -3.94 10.46 12.96
N VAL A 305 -3.73 9.17 13.23
CA VAL A 305 -3.15 8.22 12.27
C VAL A 305 -4.05 7.00 12.10
N LEU A 306 -4.40 6.69 10.86
CA LEU A 306 -5.04 5.45 10.45
C LEU A 306 -4.03 4.58 9.71
N VAL A 307 -3.84 3.34 10.16
CA VAL A 307 -3.00 2.34 9.50
C VAL A 307 -3.89 1.23 8.95
N LEU A 308 -3.84 1.00 7.65
CA LEU A 308 -4.52 -0.10 6.98
C LEU A 308 -3.47 -1.04 6.39
N TRP A 309 -3.50 -2.30 6.83
CA TRP A 309 -2.44 -3.24 6.49
C TRP A 309 -3.00 -4.53 5.92
N GLY A 310 -2.62 -4.86 4.69
CA GLY A 310 -2.94 -6.14 4.07
C GLY A 310 -2.11 -7.27 4.69
N ASP A 311 -2.77 -8.36 5.09
CA ASP A 311 -2.15 -9.50 5.76
C ASP A 311 -1.31 -10.39 4.84
N ARG A 312 -1.47 -10.22 3.51
CA ARG A 312 -0.75 -10.96 2.46
C ARG A 312 0.32 -10.15 1.74
N ASP A 313 0.79 -9.09 2.38
CA ASP A 313 1.85 -8.26 1.82
C ASP A 313 3.20 -8.99 1.79
N PRO A 314 3.79 -9.23 0.60
CA PRO A 314 5.08 -9.90 0.48
C PRO A 314 6.28 -8.96 0.72
N PHE A 315 6.09 -7.63 0.69
CA PHE A 315 7.16 -6.64 0.83
C PHE A 315 7.35 -6.15 2.26
N THR A 316 6.23 -5.86 2.92
CA THR A 316 6.20 -5.44 4.32
C THR A 316 5.27 -6.37 5.12
N PRO A 317 5.65 -7.65 5.29
CA PRO A 317 4.80 -8.60 6.00
C PRO A 317 4.60 -8.15 7.44
N ILE A 318 3.39 -8.41 7.98
CA ILE A 318 3.02 -7.95 9.32
C ILE A 318 3.89 -8.55 10.43
N ASP A 319 4.45 -9.72 10.21
CA ASP A 319 5.39 -10.40 11.11
C ASP A 319 6.87 -9.98 10.89
N GLY A 320 7.12 -9.14 9.89
CA GLY A 320 8.42 -8.50 9.66
C GLY A 320 8.70 -7.36 10.65
N PRO A 321 9.92 -6.78 10.65
CA PRO A 321 10.31 -5.75 11.62
C PRO A 321 9.39 -4.53 11.61
N VAL A 322 9.04 -4.03 10.42
CA VAL A 322 8.17 -2.87 10.24
C VAL A 322 6.72 -3.19 10.62
N GLY A 323 6.20 -4.33 10.15
CA GLY A 323 4.85 -4.77 10.47
C GLY A 323 4.66 -4.98 11.98
N LYS A 324 5.61 -5.63 12.65
CA LYS A 324 5.60 -5.79 14.12
C LYS A 324 5.62 -4.46 14.87
N PHE A 325 6.34 -3.48 14.37
CA PHE A 325 6.33 -2.14 14.95
C PHE A 325 4.92 -1.54 14.83
N PHE A 326 4.35 -1.49 13.62
CA PHE A 326 3.01 -0.94 13.42
C PHE A 326 1.92 -1.70 14.19
N SER A 327 2.06 -3.02 14.37
CA SER A 327 1.11 -3.84 15.15
C SER A 327 1.05 -3.45 16.64
N ARG A 328 2.15 -2.94 17.21
CA ARG A 328 2.23 -2.52 18.62
C ARG A 328 1.83 -1.06 18.80
N LEU A 329 1.92 -0.28 17.76
CA LEU A 329 1.81 1.17 17.82
C LEU A 329 0.50 1.68 18.46
N PRO A 330 -0.70 1.07 18.22
CA PRO A 330 -1.92 1.49 18.92
C PRO A 330 -1.89 1.35 20.45
N SER A 331 -1.06 0.46 20.98
CA SER A 331 -0.87 0.32 22.42
C SER A 331 0.10 1.35 23.03
N GLU A 332 0.94 1.96 22.20
CA GLU A 332 1.96 2.93 22.58
C GLU A 332 1.53 4.37 22.28
N LEU A 333 0.77 4.57 21.20
CA LEU A 333 0.29 5.87 20.72
C LEU A 333 -1.23 5.85 20.54
N PRO A 334 -2.00 6.48 21.43
CA PRO A 334 -3.48 6.43 21.41
C PRO A 334 -4.11 7.14 20.21
N ASN A 335 -3.35 7.98 19.50
CA ASN A 335 -3.76 8.65 18.27
C ASN A 335 -3.66 7.75 17.02
N VAL A 336 -3.18 6.50 17.17
CA VAL A 336 -3.00 5.55 16.07
C VAL A 336 -4.09 4.47 16.13
N THR A 337 -4.79 4.28 15.02
CA THR A 337 -5.72 3.16 14.80
C THR A 337 -5.16 2.24 13.74
N LEU A 338 -5.12 0.93 13.98
CA LEU A 338 -4.68 -0.07 13.00
C LEU A 338 -5.82 -1.02 12.66
N HIS A 339 -6.05 -1.24 11.38
CA HIS A 339 -6.91 -2.32 10.88
C HIS A 339 -6.12 -3.25 9.98
N MET A 340 -6.18 -4.55 10.29
CA MET A 340 -5.73 -5.60 9.39
C MET A 340 -6.80 -5.86 8.34
N LEU A 341 -6.40 -5.95 7.08
CA LEU A 341 -7.25 -6.25 5.94
C LEU A 341 -6.98 -7.69 5.48
N GLU A 342 -7.93 -8.57 5.72
CA GLU A 342 -7.79 -9.99 5.44
C GLU A 342 -7.81 -10.28 3.93
N GLY A 343 -6.86 -11.11 3.47
CA GLY A 343 -6.73 -11.51 2.08
C GLY A 343 -6.16 -10.44 1.15
N VAL A 344 -5.68 -9.32 1.70
CA VAL A 344 -5.22 -8.13 0.97
C VAL A 344 -3.70 -8.11 0.87
N GLY A 345 -3.19 -7.74 -0.31
CA GLY A 345 -1.75 -7.61 -0.58
C GLY A 345 -1.18 -6.23 -0.25
N HIS A 346 -0.11 -5.86 -0.97
CA HIS A 346 0.67 -4.64 -0.71
C HIS A 346 -0.03 -3.33 -1.11
N CYS A 347 -1.03 -3.39 -1.99
CA CYS A 347 -1.72 -2.21 -2.53
C CYS A 347 -3.21 -2.20 -2.17
N PRO A 348 -3.59 -2.07 -0.87
CA PRO A 348 -4.96 -2.23 -0.40
C PRO A 348 -5.97 -1.37 -1.17
N HIS A 349 -5.59 -0.14 -1.52
CA HIS A 349 -6.43 0.84 -2.21
C HIS A 349 -6.88 0.43 -3.62
N ASP A 350 -6.15 -0.46 -4.29
CA ASP A 350 -6.52 -1.00 -5.61
C ASP A 350 -6.85 -2.50 -5.55
N ASP A 351 -6.30 -3.23 -4.59
CA ASP A 351 -6.55 -4.65 -4.33
C ASP A 351 -7.98 -4.89 -3.81
N ARG A 352 -8.36 -4.20 -2.73
CA ARG A 352 -9.68 -4.27 -2.08
C ARG A 352 -10.11 -2.86 -1.62
N PRO A 353 -10.45 -1.98 -2.58
CA PRO A 353 -10.87 -0.60 -2.28
C PRO A 353 -12.10 -0.54 -1.36
N ASP A 354 -12.99 -1.51 -1.44
CA ASP A 354 -14.15 -1.67 -0.57
C ASP A 354 -13.75 -1.71 0.91
N LEU A 355 -12.80 -2.58 1.28
CA LEU A 355 -12.32 -2.70 2.65
C LEU A 355 -11.57 -1.44 3.12
N VAL A 356 -10.89 -0.75 2.21
CA VAL A 356 -10.24 0.52 2.52
C VAL A 356 -11.27 1.61 2.77
N HIS A 357 -12.28 1.77 1.91
CA HIS A 357 -13.32 2.79 2.06
C HIS A 357 -14.14 2.58 3.33
N ASP A 358 -14.48 1.34 3.68
CA ASP A 358 -15.21 1.00 4.91
C ASP A 358 -14.53 1.48 6.20
N ARG A 359 -13.22 1.68 6.18
CA ARG A 359 -12.43 2.17 7.31
C ARG A 359 -12.04 3.63 7.16
N LEU A 360 -11.68 4.02 5.94
CA LEU A 360 -11.18 5.36 5.64
C LEU A 360 -12.26 6.43 5.74
N LEU A 361 -13.44 6.21 5.13
CA LEU A 361 -14.49 7.22 5.09
C LEU A 361 -15.01 7.59 6.50
N PRO A 362 -15.39 6.64 7.38
CA PRO A 362 -15.80 6.98 8.74
C PRO A 362 -14.70 7.64 9.56
N TRP A 363 -13.43 7.26 9.32
CA TRP A 363 -12.30 7.86 10.01
C TRP A 363 -12.09 9.32 9.57
N LEU A 364 -12.22 9.64 8.27
CA LEU A 364 -12.14 11.00 7.74
C LEU A 364 -13.26 11.88 8.31
N ASP A 365 -14.48 11.35 8.39
CA ASP A 365 -15.67 12.05 8.96
C ASP A 365 -15.52 12.30 10.46
N GLY A 366 -14.84 11.41 11.18
CA GLY A 366 -14.57 11.52 12.61
C GLY A 366 -13.44 12.47 12.99
N LEU A 367 -12.69 13.02 12.02
CA LEU A 367 -11.60 13.94 12.33
C LEU A 367 -12.12 15.28 12.84
N PRO A 368 -11.49 15.85 13.90
CA PRO A 368 -11.86 17.17 14.40
C PRO A 368 -11.73 18.23 13.30
N PRO A 369 -12.60 19.25 13.27
CA PRO A 369 -12.50 20.31 12.28
C PRO A 369 -11.13 21.00 12.38
N PRO A 370 -10.61 21.57 11.29
CA PRO A 370 -9.38 22.37 11.33
C PRO A 370 -9.50 23.52 12.33
N ALA A 371 -8.41 23.83 13.04
CA ALA A 371 -8.41 24.86 14.10
C ALA A 371 -8.96 26.23 13.63
N ALA A 372 -8.69 26.62 12.39
CA ALA A 372 -9.23 27.84 11.80
C ALA A 372 -10.76 27.83 11.59
N ALA A 373 -11.37 26.66 11.38
CA ALA A 373 -12.83 26.53 11.25
C ALA A 373 -13.51 26.52 12.62
N ALA A 374 -12.84 26.02 13.66
CA ALA A 374 -13.35 26.05 15.02
C ALA A 374 -13.38 27.49 15.59
N ALA A 375 -12.43 28.35 15.20
CA ALA A 375 -12.40 29.77 15.63
C ALA A 375 -13.46 30.65 14.90
N ALA A 376 -14.01 30.21 13.77
CA ALA A 376 -15.05 30.93 13.04
C ALA A 376 -16.49 30.50 13.46
N ALA A 377 -16.60 29.46 14.29
CA ALA A 377 -17.89 28.94 14.79
C ALA A 377 -18.19 29.34 16.25
N VAL A 378 -17.34 30.14 16.87
CA VAL A 378 -17.49 30.81 18.19
C VAL A 378 -17.69 32.30 17.97
#